data_4c3cc754d2e8b60a9661a1d121d70429
#
_entry.id   4c3cc754d2e8b60a9661a1d121d70429
#
_cell.length_a   1.000
_cell.length_b   1.000
_cell.length_c   1.000
_cell.angle_alpha   90.00
_cell.angle_beta   90.00
_cell.angle_gamma   90.00
#
_symmetry.space_group_name_H-M   'P 1'
#
loop_
_entity.id
_entity.type
_entity.pdbx_description
1 polymer ?
#
loop_
_entity_poly.entity_id
_entity_poly.type
_entity_poly.pdbx_seq_one_letter_code
_entity_poly.pdbx_strand_id
1 'polypeptide(L)'
;MIIGAQGFTIRDYAQNEADFRETAKKLHDIGYKTLQVSAFGDIDPHIIREICDENGLSIIITHTNPQLILENTEKVIENHRIFGTNHVGIGMMPQKYTGSLEGMRAFLKDFGL
;
A
#
# COMPACT_ATOMS: atom_id res chain seq x y z
N MET A 1 -19.52 -8.37 8.46
CA MET A 1 -18.55 -8.35 7.34
C MET A 1 -17.79 -7.04 7.38
N ILE A 2 -16.46 -7.08 7.29
CA ILE A 2 -15.62 -5.87 7.21
C ILE A 2 -15.25 -5.65 5.75
N ILE A 3 -15.54 -4.46 5.23
CA ILE A 3 -15.22 -4.07 3.85
C ILE A 3 -14.10 -3.04 3.88
N GLY A 4 -13.08 -3.26 3.06
CA GLY A 4 -11.93 -2.38 2.92
C GLY A 4 -11.96 -1.57 1.63
N ALA A 5 -11.39 -0.37 1.67
CA ALA A 5 -11.15 0.44 0.49
C ALA A 5 -9.80 0.09 -0.15
N GLN A 6 -9.78 -0.03 -1.47
CA GLN A 6 -8.55 -0.19 -2.23
C GLN A 6 -7.99 1.19 -2.60
N GLY A 7 -6.80 1.51 -2.10
CA GLY A 7 -6.18 2.82 -2.31
C GLY A 7 -5.96 3.18 -3.77
N PHE A 8 -5.68 2.20 -4.64
CA PHE A 8 -5.50 2.46 -6.06
C PHE A 8 -6.73 3.10 -6.74
N THR A 9 -7.94 2.75 -6.29
CA THR A 9 -9.19 3.32 -6.86
C THR A 9 -9.41 4.78 -6.50
N ILE A 10 -8.80 5.23 -5.41
CA ILE A 10 -8.90 6.62 -4.91
C ILE A 10 -7.59 7.39 -5.07
N ARG A 11 -6.62 6.85 -5.80
CA ARG A 11 -5.26 7.40 -5.90
C ARG A 11 -5.20 8.87 -6.31
N ASP A 12 -6.09 9.29 -7.21
CA ASP A 12 -6.11 10.66 -7.70
C ASP A 12 -6.48 11.69 -6.60
N TYR A 13 -7.05 11.20 -5.49
CA TYR A 13 -7.43 11.98 -4.32
C TYR A 13 -6.58 11.65 -3.08
N ALA A 14 -5.38 11.11 -3.30
CA ALA A 14 -4.42 10.73 -2.25
C ALA A 14 -2.97 11.07 -2.66
N GLN A 15 -2.77 12.12 -3.44
CA GLN A 15 -1.45 12.52 -3.93
C GLN A 15 -0.71 13.47 -2.99
N ASN A 16 -1.41 14.09 -2.06
CA ASN A 16 -0.84 14.95 -1.02
C ASN A 16 -1.64 14.79 0.28
N GLU A 17 -1.11 15.32 1.37
CA GLU A 17 -1.71 15.21 2.69
C GLU A 17 -3.13 15.79 2.74
N ALA A 18 -3.35 16.99 2.18
CA ALA A 18 -4.65 17.67 2.25
C ALA A 18 -5.74 16.87 1.55
N ASP A 19 -5.47 16.37 0.35
CA ASP A 19 -6.40 15.55 -0.41
C ASP A 19 -6.68 14.22 0.29
N PHE A 20 -5.66 13.61 0.88
CA PHE A 20 -5.84 12.35 1.58
C PHE A 20 -6.64 12.54 2.89
N ARG A 21 -6.45 13.64 3.63
CA ARG A 21 -7.28 13.95 4.80
C ARG A 21 -8.75 14.04 4.45
N GLU A 22 -9.10 14.73 3.38
CA GLU A 22 -10.50 14.81 2.90
C GLU A 22 -11.02 13.44 2.44
N THR A 23 -10.22 12.69 1.72
CA THR A 23 -10.58 11.36 1.22
C THR A 23 -10.79 10.35 2.35
N ALA A 24 -9.91 10.33 3.35
CA ALA A 24 -10.04 9.46 4.51
C ALA A 24 -11.33 9.73 5.30
N LYS A 25 -11.70 11.00 5.46
CA LYS A 25 -12.98 11.38 6.08
C LYS A 25 -14.16 10.84 5.28
N LYS A 26 -14.15 10.96 3.95
CA LYS A 26 -15.19 10.41 3.08
C LYS A 26 -15.28 8.88 3.21
N LEU A 27 -14.16 8.18 3.27
CA LEU A 27 -14.12 6.73 3.49
C LEU A 27 -14.75 6.35 4.84
N HIS A 28 -14.44 7.11 5.90
CA HIS A 28 -15.07 6.94 7.21
C HIS A 28 -16.58 7.12 7.13
N ASP A 29 -17.05 8.21 6.51
CA ASP A 29 -18.47 8.56 6.42
C ASP A 29 -19.28 7.53 5.62
N ILE A 30 -18.66 6.90 4.60
CA ILE A 30 -19.24 5.78 3.84
C ILE A 30 -19.33 4.51 4.69
N GLY A 31 -18.45 4.34 5.70
CA GLY A 31 -18.43 3.20 6.61
C GLY A 31 -17.28 2.22 6.41
N TYR A 32 -16.28 2.56 5.63
CA TYR A 32 -15.06 1.73 5.53
C TYR A 32 -14.31 1.68 6.86
N LYS A 33 -13.72 0.52 7.16
CA LYS A 33 -12.92 0.28 8.38
C LYS A 33 -11.48 -0.10 8.08
N THR A 34 -11.19 -0.53 6.86
CA THR A 34 -9.86 -0.96 6.46
C THR A 34 -9.47 -0.32 5.14
N LEU A 35 -8.16 -0.13 4.96
CA LEU A 35 -7.58 0.50 3.78
C LEU A 35 -6.39 -0.30 3.28
N GLN A 36 -6.29 -0.48 1.97
CA GLN A 36 -5.07 -0.84 1.29
C GLN A 36 -4.37 0.42 0.79
N VAL A 37 -3.16 0.69 1.25
CA VAL A 37 -2.36 1.81 0.74
C VAL A 37 -1.74 1.42 -0.60
N SER A 38 -2.08 2.13 -1.66
CA SER A 38 -1.63 1.84 -3.02
C SER A 38 -1.65 3.09 -3.90
N ALA A 39 -0.53 3.38 -4.55
CA ALA A 39 -0.36 4.50 -5.48
C ALA A 39 -0.66 5.88 -4.87
N PHE A 40 -0.41 6.05 -3.59
CA PHE A 40 -0.47 7.35 -2.94
C PHE A 40 0.74 8.21 -3.37
N GLY A 41 0.59 9.53 -3.31
CA GLY A 41 1.68 10.46 -3.57
C GLY A 41 2.77 10.41 -2.50
N ASP A 42 3.71 11.34 -2.59
CA ASP A 42 4.80 11.46 -1.62
C ASP A 42 4.29 12.07 -0.31
N ILE A 43 3.67 11.23 0.50
CA ILE A 43 3.15 11.57 1.83
C ILE A 43 3.96 10.76 2.85
N ASP A 44 4.43 11.43 3.90
CA ASP A 44 5.13 10.75 4.99
C ASP A 44 4.30 9.59 5.57
N PRO A 45 4.85 8.39 5.72
CA PRO A 45 4.13 7.24 6.28
C PRO A 45 3.50 7.50 7.65
N HIS A 46 4.14 8.32 8.50
CA HIS A 46 3.57 8.70 9.80
C HIS A 46 2.30 9.53 9.64
N ILE A 47 2.28 10.44 8.65
CA ILE A 47 1.09 11.25 8.34
C ILE A 47 -0.04 10.38 7.79
N ILE A 48 0.27 9.45 6.88
CA ILE A 48 -0.73 8.49 6.39
C ILE A 48 -1.33 7.70 7.55
N ARG A 49 -0.49 7.21 8.47
CA ARG A 49 -0.95 6.46 9.65
C ARG A 49 -1.82 7.33 10.56
N GLU A 50 -1.40 8.56 10.86
CA GLU A 50 -2.16 9.51 11.68
C GLU A 50 -3.55 9.77 11.10
N ILE A 51 -3.62 10.08 9.79
CA ILE A 51 -4.90 10.32 9.10
C ILE A 51 -5.81 9.10 9.17
N CYS A 52 -5.27 7.90 8.98
CA CYS A 52 -6.04 6.67 9.10
C CYS A 52 -6.57 6.46 10.52
N ASP A 53 -5.75 6.68 11.54
CA ASP A 53 -6.15 6.53 12.94
C ASP A 53 -7.24 7.54 13.33
N GLU A 54 -7.13 8.81 12.91
CA GLU A 54 -8.14 9.85 13.12
C GLU A 54 -9.51 9.49 12.51
N ASN A 55 -9.52 8.70 11.44
CA ASN A 55 -10.72 8.30 10.72
C ASN A 55 -11.15 6.84 10.98
N GLY A 56 -10.53 6.17 11.95
CA GLY A 56 -10.87 4.80 12.30
C GLY A 56 -10.62 3.78 11.17
N LEU A 57 -9.61 4.05 10.31
CA LEU A 57 -9.19 3.20 9.20
C LEU A 57 -7.96 2.39 9.61
N SER A 58 -8.02 1.07 9.55
CA SER A 58 -6.84 0.21 9.75
C SER A 58 -6.18 -0.08 8.41
N ILE A 59 -4.87 0.17 8.30
CA ILE A 59 -4.09 -0.21 7.13
C ILE A 59 -3.79 -1.70 7.24
N ILE A 60 -4.31 -2.50 6.33
CA ILE A 60 -4.21 -3.97 6.40
C ILE A 60 -3.19 -4.56 5.43
N ILE A 61 -2.89 -3.87 4.36
CA ILE A 61 -1.96 -4.28 3.31
C ILE A 61 -1.55 -3.06 2.48
N THR A 62 -0.39 -3.14 1.83
CA THR A 62 0.02 -2.14 0.83
C THR A 62 0.16 -2.79 -0.54
N HIS A 63 0.15 -1.99 -1.61
CA HIS A 63 0.84 -2.34 -2.85
C HIS A 63 2.15 -1.55 -2.88
N THR A 64 3.25 -2.26 -2.74
CA THR A 64 4.60 -1.68 -2.71
C THR A 64 5.29 -1.94 -4.04
N ASN A 65 6.05 -0.95 -4.52
CA ASN A 65 6.86 -1.11 -5.72
C ASN A 65 7.85 -2.29 -5.54
N PRO A 66 7.81 -3.31 -6.40
CA PRO A 66 8.70 -4.47 -6.31
C PRO A 66 10.18 -4.12 -6.31
N GLN A 67 10.57 -3.10 -7.06
CA GLN A 67 11.95 -2.64 -7.10
C GLN A 67 12.40 -2.09 -5.73
N LEU A 68 11.54 -1.32 -5.06
CA LEU A 68 11.84 -0.82 -3.71
C LEU A 68 11.98 -1.97 -2.70
N ILE A 69 11.19 -3.04 -2.83
CA ILE A 69 11.29 -4.22 -1.97
C ILE A 69 12.68 -4.86 -2.10
N LEU A 70 13.22 -4.97 -3.32
CA LEU A 70 14.53 -5.59 -3.56
C LEU A 70 15.71 -4.67 -3.23
N GLU A 71 15.58 -3.37 -3.51
CA GLU A 71 16.70 -2.41 -3.36
C GLU A 71 16.78 -1.78 -1.97
N ASN A 72 15.66 -1.65 -1.28
CA ASN A 72 15.58 -1.03 0.04
C ASN A 72 14.56 -1.71 0.97
N THR A 73 14.79 -2.98 1.21
CA THR A 73 13.92 -3.83 2.05
C THR A 73 13.72 -3.24 3.45
N GLU A 74 14.76 -2.68 4.06
CA GLU A 74 14.67 -2.08 5.40
C GLU A 74 13.69 -0.91 5.45
N LYS A 75 13.69 -0.05 4.43
CA LYS A 75 12.73 1.05 4.33
C LYS A 75 11.29 0.55 4.19
N VAL A 76 11.09 -0.52 3.43
CA VAL A 76 9.77 -1.16 3.31
C VAL A 76 9.31 -1.70 4.67
N ILE A 77 10.19 -2.38 5.39
CA ILE A 77 9.89 -2.90 6.74
C ILE A 77 9.55 -1.75 7.70
N GLU A 78 10.34 -0.68 7.71
CA GLU A 78 10.09 0.49 8.54
C GLU A 78 8.71 1.11 8.26
N ASN A 79 8.39 1.34 6.99
CA ASN A 79 7.08 1.89 6.60
C ASN A 79 5.93 0.99 7.07
N HIS A 80 6.09 -0.33 6.96
CA HIS A 80 5.05 -1.28 7.40
C HIS A 80 4.89 -1.33 8.92
N ARG A 81 5.97 -1.13 9.67
CA ARG A 81 5.88 -0.95 11.13
C ARG A 81 5.10 0.30 11.48
N ILE A 82 5.33 1.41 10.77
CA ILE A 82 4.55 2.65 10.95
C ILE A 82 3.09 2.42 10.63
N PHE A 83 2.78 1.77 9.52
CA PHE A 83 1.40 1.44 9.11
C PHE A 83 0.72 0.43 10.04
N GLY A 84 1.48 -0.34 10.80
CA GLY A 84 0.94 -1.37 11.69
C GLY A 84 0.44 -2.62 10.97
N THR A 85 1.02 -2.96 9.81
CA THR A 85 0.69 -4.16 9.05
C THR A 85 1.94 -4.96 8.71
N ASN A 86 1.80 -6.28 8.64
CA ASN A 86 2.83 -7.22 8.20
C ASN A 86 2.64 -7.69 6.75
N HIS A 87 1.63 -7.15 6.05
CA HIS A 87 1.30 -7.60 4.71
C HIS A 87 1.81 -6.60 3.67
N VAL A 88 2.77 -7.05 2.88
CA VAL A 88 3.31 -6.34 1.72
C VAL A 88 2.76 -6.97 0.46
N GLY A 89 2.03 -6.22 -0.33
CA GLY A 89 1.51 -6.68 -1.60
C GLY A 89 2.31 -6.15 -2.78
N ILE A 90 2.39 -6.96 -3.83
CA ILE A 90 2.87 -6.55 -5.15
C ILE A 90 1.67 -6.54 -6.07
N GLY A 91 1.28 -5.36 -6.54
CA GLY A 91 0.08 -5.20 -7.35
C GLY A 91 0.19 -5.76 -8.76
N MET A 92 1.41 -5.83 -9.29
CA MET A 92 1.67 -6.34 -10.64
C MET A 92 3.10 -6.87 -10.74
N MET A 93 3.25 -8.04 -11.35
CA MET A 93 4.58 -8.62 -11.64
C MET A 93 5.36 -7.70 -12.59
N PRO A 94 6.61 -7.32 -12.26
CA PRO A 94 7.43 -6.52 -13.17
C PRO A 94 7.64 -7.20 -14.51
N GLN A 95 7.63 -6.41 -15.59
CA GLN A 95 7.70 -6.92 -16.98
C GLN A 95 8.89 -7.86 -17.23
N LYS A 96 10.04 -7.61 -16.58
CA LYS A 96 11.24 -8.46 -16.73
C LYS A 96 11.02 -9.93 -16.33
N TYR A 97 9.98 -10.22 -15.54
CA TYR A 97 9.65 -11.58 -15.11
C TYR A 97 8.50 -12.20 -15.89
N THR A 98 7.82 -11.44 -16.77
CA THR A 98 6.65 -11.91 -17.51
C THR A 98 7.05 -12.63 -18.80
N GLY A 99 6.13 -13.41 -19.35
CA GLY A 99 6.27 -14.00 -20.68
C GLY A 99 7.00 -15.34 -20.75
N SER A 100 7.57 -15.86 -19.64
CA SER A 100 8.22 -17.16 -19.62
C SER A 100 8.13 -17.84 -18.24
N LEU A 101 8.23 -19.17 -18.23
CA LEU A 101 8.31 -19.94 -17.00
C LEU A 101 9.60 -19.63 -16.21
N GLU A 102 10.69 -19.36 -16.91
CA GLU A 102 11.96 -18.96 -16.31
C GLU A 102 11.84 -17.62 -15.58
N GLY A 103 11.21 -16.63 -16.22
CA GLY A 103 10.92 -15.34 -15.57
C GLY A 103 10.07 -15.48 -14.32
N MET A 104 9.04 -16.32 -14.37
CA MET A 104 8.20 -16.60 -13.19
C MET A 104 9.01 -17.24 -12.05
N ARG A 105 9.88 -18.20 -12.36
CA ARG A 105 10.75 -18.83 -11.36
C ARG A 105 11.75 -17.82 -10.76
N ALA A 106 12.29 -16.92 -11.57
CA ALA A 106 13.14 -15.84 -11.10
C ALA A 106 12.40 -14.90 -10.15
N PHE A 107 11.17 -14.53 -10.49
CA PHE A 107 10.32 -13.71 -9.61
C PHE A 107 10.09 -14.37 -8.24
N LEU A 108 9.72 -15.66 -8.23
CA LEU A 108 9.52 -16.41 -6.99
C LEU A 108 10.79 -16.46 -6.15
N LYS A 109 11.95 -16.65 -6.79
CA LYS A 109 13.24 -16.68 -6.09
C LYS A 109 13.60 -15.33 -5.50
N ASP A 110 13.48 -14.24 -6.27
CA ASP A 110 13.88 -12.89 -5.86
C ASP A 110 13.03 -12.36 -4.70
N PHE A 111 11.75 -12.73 -4.65
CA PHE A 111 10.83 -12.31 -3.60
C PHE A 111 10.63 -13.35 -2.48
N GLY A 112 11.38 -14.43 -2.48
CA GLY A 112 11.37 -15.42 -1.40
C GLY A 112 10.11 -16.27 -1.30
N LEU A 113 9.44 -16.46 -2.41
CA LEU A 113 8.18 -17.20 -2.48
C LEU A 113 8.39 -18.67 -2.84
#